data_ea955a4fd9d911d672d634bafd37dd97
#
_entry.id   ea955a4fd9d911d672d634bafd37dd97
#
_cell.length_a   1.000
_cell.length_b   1.000
_cell.length_c   1.000
_cell.angle_alpha   90.00
_cell.angle_beta   90.00
_cell.angle_gamma   90.00
#
_symmetry.space_group_name_H-M   'P 1'
#
loop_
_entity.id
_entity.type
_entity.pdbx_description
1 polymer ?
#
loop_
_entity_poly.entity_id
_entity_poly.type
_entity_poly.pdbx_seq_one_letter_code
_entity_poly.pdbx_strand_id
1 'polypeptide(L)'
;MIEFFLSHRMLAAAGLAALLTACASPTAPSASGPAQPAGGHGQSAFMGSYDANRDGVVTRQEYDTVRKQRFLAGDTNGDGWLSEKEYVDEFEARLKQQYAGRQPDERYAQSMKQAHVRFGIVDRSRDGKYTVEEDMAIAERSFKEADVNADGVVDKNDVKKP
;
A
#
# COMPACT_ATOMS: atom_id res chain seq x y z
N MET A 1 -76.36 -7.12 6.12
CA MET A 1 -76.96 -5.78 6.21
C MET A 1 -75.86 -4.81 5.90
N ILE A 2 -75.75 -4.33 4.60
CA ILE A 2 -76.34 -3.01 4.24
C ILE A 2 -75.47 -1.92 4.87
N GLU A 3 -74.84 -1.01 4.18
CA GLU A 3 -74.77 -0.33 2.88
C GLU A 3 -73.53 0.54 2.86
N PHE A 4 -72.86 0.72 1.72
CA PHE A 4 -72.83 1.86 0.80
C PHE A 4 -72.55 3.25 1.40
N PHE A 5 -71.52 3.91 0.86
CA PHE A 5 -71.48 5.20 0.14
C PHE A 5 -70.02 5.61 -0.03
N LEU A 6 -69.46 5.55 -1.13
CA LEU A 6 -69.34 6.39 -2.33
C LEU A 6 -69.05 7.88 -2.07
N SER A 7 -67.98 8.30 -2.68
CA SER A 7 -67.77 9.59 -3.36
C SER A 7 -66.86 10.61 -2.67
N HIS A 8 -65.82 11.03 -3.22
CA HIS A 8 -65.59 12.15 -4.11
C HIS A 8 -64.10 12.48 -4.25
N ARG A 9 -63.74 12.62 -5.48
CA ARG A 9 -62.56 13.24 -6.07
C ARG A 9 -62.10 14.52 -5.38
N MET A 10 -60.76 14.70 -5.24
CA MET A 10 -60.12 15.92 -5.71
C MET A 10 -58.61 15.72 -5.92
N LEU A 11 -58.22 16.06 -7.15
CA LEU A 11 -56.82 16.23 -7.56
C LEU A 11 -56.19 17.39 -6.82
N ALA A 12 -54.99 17.19 -6.29
CA ALA A 12 -54.04 18.27 -6.11
C ALA A 12 -52.65 17.75 -6.49
N ALA A 13 -52.13 18.22 -7.61
CA ALA A 13 -50.79 18.07 -8.01
C ALA A 13 -49.91 18.98 -7.14
N ALA A 14 -48.93 18.40 -6.46
CA ALA A 14 -47.87 19.17 -5.83
C ALA A 14 -46.56 18.45 -6.10
N GLY A 15 -45.67 19.12 -6.81
CA GLY A 15 -44.40 18.61 -7.31
C GLY A 15 -43.47 18.16 -6.20
N LEU A 16 -42.96 16.96 -6.35
CA LEU A 16 -41.87 16.45 -5.53
C LEU A 16 -40.55 16.75 -6.23
N ALA A 17 -39.87 17.81 -5.76
CA ALA A 17 -38.50 18.07 -6.14
C ALA A 17 -37.62 16.99 -5.47
N ALA A 18 -37.18 16.01 -6.24
CA ALA A 18 -36.20 15.04 -5.79
C ALA A 18 -34.83 15.72 -5.71
N LEU A 19 -34.41 16.05 -4.52
CA LEU A 19 -33.02 16.39 -4.22
C LEU A 19 -32.20 15.09 -4.32
N LEU A 20 -31.56 14.88 -5.46
CA LEU A 20 -30.51 13.88 -5.64
C LEU A 20 -29.29 14.33 -4.84
N THR A 21 -29.20 13.90 -3.60
CA THR A 21 -27.95 13.98 -2.85
C THR A 21 -27.01 12.95 -3.46
N ALA A 22 -26.14 13.41 -4.36
CA ALA A 22 -25.03 12.62 -4.85
C ALA A 22 -24.08 12.37 -3.67
N CYS A 23 -24.17 11.19 -3.06
CA CYS A 23 -23.11 10.67 -2.22
C CYS A 23 -21.90 10.44 -3.12
N ALA A 24 -21.00 11.41 -3.17
CA ALA A 24 -19.67 11.20 -3.71
C ALA A 24 -18.97 10.20 -2.77
N SER A 25 -18.98 8.93 -3.12
CA SER A 25 -18.09 7.95 -2.53
C SER A 25 -16.66 8.41 -2.77
N PRO A 26 -15.78 8.47 -1.76
CA PRO A 26 -14.38 8.70 -2.01
C PRO A 26 -13.88 7.56 -2.91
N THR A 27 -13.56 7.89 -4.16
CA THR A 27 -12.91 6.98 -5.08
C THR A 27 -11.57 6.63 -4.45
N ALA A 28 -11.46 5.41 -3.93
CA ALA A 28 -10.18 4.87 -3.54
C ALA A 28 -9.26 4.95 -4.78
N PRO A 29 -8.03 5.45 -4.66
CA PRO A 29 -7.11 5.49 -5.79
C PRO A 29 -6.92 4.06 -6.30
N SER A 30 -7.35 3.82 -7.54
CA SER A 30 -7.08 2.57 -8.24
C SER A 30 -5.58 2.42 -8.38
N ALA A 31 -4.99 1.56 -7.58
CA ALA A 31 -3.58 1.17 -7.67
C ALA A 31 -3.38 0.28 -8.92
N SER A 32 -3.59 0.84 -10.11
CA SER A 32 -3.25 0.20 -11.39
C SER A 32 -2.04 0.90 -12.02
N GLY A 33 -0.93 0.87 -11.28
CA GLY A 33 0.39 1.21 -11.80
C GLY A 33 1.21 -0.03 -12.11
N PRO A 34 2.22 0.03 -13.02
CA PRO A 34 3.16 -1.06 -13.16
C PRO A 34 3.79 -1.40 -11.80
N ALA A 35 4.01 -2.70 -11.60
CA ALA A 35 4.56 -3.24 -10.36
C ALA A 35 5.78 -2.45 -9.88
N GLN A 36 5.73 -2.04 -8.62
CA GLN A 36 6.84 -1.29 -8.01
C GLN A 36 8.06 -2.20 -7.87
N PRO A 37 9.28 -1.67 -8.08
CA PRO A 37 10.50 -2.47 -8.00
C PRO A 37 10.61 -3.23 -6.67
N ALA A 38 10.84 -4.54 -6.76
CA ALA A 38 11.20 -5.36 -5.61
C ALA A 38 12.71 -5.23 -5.39
N GLY A 39 13.10 -4.38 -4.45
CA GLY A 39 14.51 -4.17 -4.13
C GLY A 39 15.20 -3.15 -5.03
N GLY A 40 16.21 -2.53 -4.48
CA GLY A 40 17.01 -1.46 -5.06
C GLY A 40 17.57 -0.61 -3.93
N HIS A 41 18.59 0.19 -4.27
CA HIS A 41 19.19 1.11 -3.32
C HIS A 41 19.10 2.55 -3.85
N GLY A 42 19.00 3.50 -2.95
CA GLY A 42 18.98 4.92 -3.26
C GLY A 42 17.58 5.49 -3.52
N GLN A 43 17.56 6.78 -3.79
CA GLN A 43 16.36 7.59 -3.91
C GLN A 43 15.40 7.08 -4.99
N SER A 44 15.90 6.71 -6.18
CA SER A 44 15.05 6.21 -7.27
C SER A 44 14.30 4.92 -6.88
N ALA A 45 14.95 4.03 -6.13
CA ALA A 45 14.30 2.82 -5.64
C ALA A 45 13.28 3.11 -4.54
N PHE A 46 13.56 4.10 -3.68
CA PHE A 46 12.62 4.57 -2.67
C PHE A 46 11.38 5.17 -3.32
N MET A 47 11.57 6.12 -4.24
CA MET A 47 10.48 6.74 -5.01
C MET A 47 9.64 5.68 -5.75
N GLY A 48 10.29 4.81 -6.53
CA GLY A 48 9.59 3.74 -7.25
C GLY A 48 8.85 2.75 -6.35
N SER A 49 9.19 2.69 -5.07
CA SER A 49 8.57 1.76 -4.11
C SER A 49 7.42 2.37 -3.33
N TYR A 50 7.42 3.68 -3.12
CA TYR A 50 6.51 4.32 -2.16
C TYR A 50 5.72 5.49 -2.73
N ASP A 51 6.11 6.07 -3.86
CA ASP A 51 5.34 7.09 -4.59
C ASP A 51 4.17 6.41 -5.31
N ALA A 52 3.08 6.21 -4.57
CA ALA A 52 1.92 5.44 -5.03
C ALA A 52 1.08 6.22 -6.06
N ASN A 53 1.00 7.54 -5.89
CA ASN A 53 0.22 8.44 -6.76
C ASN A 53 1.05 8.96 -7.95
N ARG A 54 2.38 8.78 -7.92
CA ARG A 54 3.34 9.21 -8.94
C ARG A 54 3.41 10.71 -9.17
N ASP A 55 3.26 11.47 -8.10
CA ASP A 55 3.41 12.93 -8.15
C ASP A 55 4.87 13.40 -7.98
N GLY A 56 5.78 12.48 -7.72
CA GLY A 56 7.21 12.75 -7.52
C GLY A 56 7.57 13.12 -6.09
N VAL A 57 6.63 12.92 -5.15
CA VAL A 57 6.80 13.17 -3.72
C VAL A 57 6.33 11.96 -2.94
N VAL A 58 7.09 11.47 -1.99
CA VAL A 58 6.65 10.45 -1.03
C VAL A 58 6.41 11.12 0.30
N THR A 59 5.14 11.26 0.65
CA THR A 59 4.74 11.73 1.98
C THR A 59 4.93 10.62 3.02
N ARG A 60 5.07 10.99 4.28
CA ARG A 60 5.11 10.01 5.37
C ARG A 60 3.87 9.11 5.37
N GLN A 61 2.70 9.65 5.09
CA GLN A 61 1.45 8.91 5.04
C GLN A 61 1.46 7.87 3.90
N GLU A 62 1.92 8.20 2.70
CA GLU A 62 2.06 7.25 1.59
C GLU A 62 3.03 6.14 1.95
N TYR A 63 4.18 6.49 2.49
CA TYR A 63 5.18 5.54 2.93
C TYR A 63 4.63 4.53 3.93
N ASP A 64 3.99 5.01 5.00
CA ASP A 64 3.42 4.17 6.05
C ASP A 64 2.27 3.31 5.50
N THR A 65 1.44 3.87 4.60
CA THR A 65 0.34 3.14 3.97
C THR A 65 0.85 1.97 3.13
N VAL A 66 1.84 2.21 2.28
CA VAL A 66 2.43 1.15 1.44
C VAL A 66 3.09 0.07 2.29
N ARG A 67 3.80 0.46 3.34
CA ARG A 67 4.43 -0.52 4.26
C ARG A 67 3.39 -1.38 4.96
N LYS A 68 2.36 -0.76 5.51
CA LYS A 68 1.25 -1.47 6.16
C LYS A 68 0.56 -2.44 5.20
N GLN A 69 0.32 -2.03 3.97
CA GLN A 69 -0.28 -2.91 2.96
C GLN A 69 0.59 -4.12 2.66
N ARG A 70 1.91 -3.93 2.54
CA ARG A 70 2.86 -5.04 2.33
C ARG A 70 2.91 -5.99 3.51
N PHE A 71 2.94 -5.45 4.72
CA PHE A 71 2.92 -6.27 5.94
C PHE A 71 1.66 -7.13 6.00
N LEU A 72 0.48 -6.53 5.79
CA LEU A 72 -0.79 -7.24 5.78
C LEU A 72 -0.92 -8.25 4.63
N ALA A 73 -0.32 -7.97 3.47
CA ALA A 73 -0.30 -8.90 2.35
C ALA A 73 0.61 -10.11 2.62
N GLY A 74 1.65 -9.92 3.42
CA GLY A 74 2.55 -10.98 3.86
C GLY A 74 1.98 -11.84 4.98
N ASP A 75 1.26 -11.24 5.91
CA ASP A 75 0.60 -11.92 7.03
C ASP A 75 -0.61 -12.73 6.52
N THR A 76 -0.31 -13.88 5.95
CA THR A 76 -1.31 -14.72 5.28
C THR A 76 -2.16 -15.54 6.25
N ASN A 77 -1.66 -15.77 7.45
CA ASN A 77 -2.35 -16.52 8.50
C ASN A 77 -3.07 -15.60 9.50
N GLY A 78 -2.79 -14.29 9.49
CA GLY A 78 -3.44 -13.27 10.32
C GLY A 78 -3.00 -13.32 11.78
N ASP A 79 -1.78 -13.78 12.07
CA ASP A 79 -1.27 -13.88 13.46
C ASP A 79 -0.56 -12.60 13.94
N GLY A 80 -0.45 -11.58 13.07
CA GLY A 80 0.07 -10.25 13.38
C GLY A 80 1.59 -10.11 13.30
N TRP A 81 2.28 -11.12 12.78
CA TRP A 81 3.72 -11.09 12.48
C TRP A 81 4.02 -11.87 11.20
N LEU A 82 5.19 -11.66 10.60
CA LEU A 82 5.61 -12.41 9.43
C LEU A 82 6.68 -13.43 9.81
N SER A 83 6.45 -14.70 9.51
CA SER A 83 7.49 -15.70 9.47
C SER A 83 8.47 -15.43 8.32
N GLU A 84 9.65 -16.02 8.34
CA GLU A 84 10.59 -15.95 7.21
C GLU A 84 9.92 -16.36 5.89
N LYS A 85 9.11 -17.40 5.94
CA LYS A 85 8.39 -17.89 4.76
C LYS A 85 7.43 -16.84 4.22
N GLU A 86 6.60 -16.23 5.06
CA GLU A 86 5.64 -15.22 4.67
C GLU A 86 6.31 -13.97 4.12
N TYR A 87 7.39 -13.52 4.77
CA TYR A 87 8.19 -12.39 4.31
C TYR A 87 8.79 -12.64 2.92
N VAL A 88 9.34 -13.83 2.70
CA VAL A 88 9.96 -14.21 1.42
C VAL A 88 8.90 -14.43 0.34
N ASP A 89 7.77 -15.04 0.66
CA ASP A 89 6.66 -15.25 -0.28
C ASP A 89 6.07 -13.92 -0.77
N GLU A 90 5.87 -12.94 0.13
CA GLU A 90 5.43 -11.59 -0.23
C GLU A 90 6.44 -10.90 -1.16
N PHE A 91 7.73 -10.99 -0.83
CA PHE A 91 8.77 -10.45 -1.69
C PHE A 91 8.78 -11.13 -3.07
N GLU A 92 8.66 -12.45 -3.12
CA GLU A 92 8.60 -13.20 -4.37
C GLU A 92 7.40 -12.80 -5.22
N ALA A 93 6.23 -12.61 -4.61
CA ALA A 93 5.03 -12.17 -5.32
C ALA A 93 5.25 -10.84 -6.05
N ARG A 94 5.88 -9.85 -5.39
CA ARG A 94 6.25 -8.58 -6.02
C ARG A 94 7.33 -8.75 -7.10
N LEU A 95 8.31 -9.59 -6.86
CA LEU A 95 9.37 -9.88 -7.83
C LEU A 95 8.80 -10.53 -9.10
N LYS A 96 7.87 -11.48 -8.96
CA LYS A 96 7.15 -12.09 -10.08
C LYS A 96 6.38 -11.08 -10.91
N GLN A 97 5.76 -10.09 -10.28
CA GLN A 97 5.09 -9.00 -11.02
C GLN A 97 6.07 -8.18 -11.88
N GLN A 98 7.28 -7.91 -11.39
CA GLN A 98 8.32 -7.24 -12.18
C GLN A 98 8.82 -8.08 -13.35
N TYR A 99 8.80 -9.39 -13.17
CA TYR A 99 9.21 -10.36 -14.18
C TYR A 99 8.06 -10.79 -15.10
N ALA A 100 6.88 -10.14 -15.02
CA ALA A 100 5.73 -10.50 -15.84
C ALA A 100 6.12 -10.59 -17.34
N GLY A 101 5.95 -11.77 -17.93
CA GLY A 101 6.33 -12.06 -19.32
C GLY A 101 7.81 -12.36 -19.54
N ARG A 102 8.63 -12.44 -18.51
CA ARG A 102 10.05 -12.82 -18.58
C ARG A 102 10.32 -14.10 -17.80
N GLN A 103 11.28 -14.90 -18.25
CA GLN A 103 11.74 -16.04 -17.46
C GLN A 103 12.63 -15.55 -16.31
N PRO A 104 12.57 -16.22 -15.14
CA PRO A 104 13.51 -15.99 -14.05
C PRO A 104 14.96 -16.17 -14.53
N ASP A 105 15.79 -15.22 -14.20
CA ASP A 105 17.22 -15.19 -14.52
C ASP A 105 18.08 -15.24 -13.24
N GLU A 106 19.39 -15.10 -13.39
CA GLU A 106 20.32 -15.08 -12.26
C GLU A 106 20.02 -13.94 -11.28
N ARG A 107 19.53 -12.79 -11.77
CA ARG A 107 19.14 -11.66 -10.90
C ARG A 107 17.93 -11.99 -10.07
N TYR A 108 16.97 -12.74 -10.64
CA TYR A 108 15.83 -13.23 -9.88
C TYR A 108 16.30 -14.13 -8.74
N ALA A 109 17.14 -15.13 -9.04
CA ALA A 109 17.67 -16.05 -8.03
C ALA A 109 18.47 -15.31 -6.94
N GLN A 110 19.26 -14.31 -7.31
CA GLN A 110 20.01 -13.48 -6.38
C GLN A 110 19.08 -12.61 -5.52
N SER A 111 18.02 -12.06 -6.09
CA SER A 111 17.02 -11.29 -5.35
C SER A 111 16.30 -12.15 -4.30
N MET A 112 15.94 -13.37 -4.64
CA MET A 112 15.36 -14.32 -3.69
C MET A 112 16.32 -14.67 -2.55
N LYS A 113 17.59 -14.93 -2.86
CA LYS A 113 18.61 -15.14 -1.82
C LYS A 113 18.77 -13.93 -0.90
N GLN A 114 18.70 -12.73 -1.45
CA GLN A 114 18.75 -11.50 -0.65
C GLN A 114 17.51 -11.30 0.22
N ALA A 115 16.34 -11.82 -0.16
CA ALA A 115 15.15 -11.75 0.67
C ALA A 115 15.33 -12.51 2.00
N HIS A 116 15.90 -13.72 1.94
CA HIS A 116 16.24 -14.51 3.13
C HIS A 116 17.26 -13.78 4.04
N VAL A 117 18.29 -13.20 3.45
CA VAL A 117 19.28 -12.42 4.21
C VAL A 117 18.63 -11.20 4.88
N ARG A 118 17.72 -10.53 4.17
CA ARG A 118 17.00 -9.36 4.70
C ARG A 118 16.08 -9.73 5.86
N PHE A 119 15.42 -10.88 5.80
CA PHE A 119 14.61 -11.34 6.93
C PHE A 119 15.44 -11.37 8.21
N GLY A 120 16.64 -11.98 8.20
CA GLY A 120 17.52 -11.99 9.37
C GLY A 120 18.03 -10.61 9.83
N ILE A 121 17.88 -9.57 8.99
CA ILE A 121 18.22 -8.18 9.35
C ILE A 121 17.02 -7.45 9.96
N VAL A 122 15.81 -7.72 9.45
CA VAL A 122 14.59 -7.04 9.91
C VAL A 122 14.04 -7.67 11.20
N ASP A 123 14.14 -8.98 11.35
CA ASP A 123 13.93 -9.70 12.60
C ASP A 123 15.09 -9.39 13.56
N ARG A 124 14.96 -8.28 14.28
CA ARG A 124 16.01 -7.78 15.18
C ARG A 124 16.10 -8.56 16.48
N SER A 125 14.97 -9.07 16.93
CA SER A 125 14.88 -9.91 18.12
C SER A 125 15.51 -11.27 17.90
N ARG A 126 15.57 -11.74 16.64
CA ARG A 126 16.02 -13.05 16.20
C ARG A 126 15.17 -14.20 16.78
N ASP A 127 13.88 -13.94 16.94
CA ASP A 127 12.92 -14.93 17.42
C ASP A 127 12.16 -15.64 16.26
N GLY A 128 12.52 -15.34 15.02
CA GLY A 128 11.90 -15.89 13.82
C GLY A 128 10.60 -15.20 13.42
N LYS A 129 10.30 -14.03 14.03
CA LYS A 129 9.10 -13.26 13.78
C LYS A 129 9.46 -11.84 13.39
N TYR A 130 8.94 -11.38 12.28
CA TYR A 130 9.02 -9.97 11.93
C TYR A 130 7.73 -9.29 12.34
N THR A 131 7.78 -8.52 13.39
CA THR A 131 6.63 -7.88 14.04
C THR A 131 6.33 -6.50 13.45
N VAL A 132 5.12 -5.99 13.72
CA VAL A 132 4.73 -4.61 13.36
C VAL A 132 5.64 -3.59 14.03
N GLU A 133 6.06 -3.83 15.26
CA GLU A 133 6.96 -2.95 16.01
C GLU A 133 8.34 -2.86 15.35
N GLU A 134 8.87 -3.99 14.89
CA GLU A 134 10.13 -4.01 14.14
C GLU A 134 9.99 -3.32 12.79
N ASP A 135 8.87 -3.54 12.08
CA ASP A 135 8.58 -2.83 10.83
C ASP A 135 8.51 -1.32 11.03
N MET A 136 7.80 -0.85 12.06
CA MET A 136 7.68 0.58 12.38
C MET A 136 9.03 1.22 12.74
N ALA A 137 9.86 0.51 13.52
CA ALA A 137 11.19 0.99 13.86
C ALA A 137 12.11 1.12 12.63
N ILE A 138 11.99 0.20 11.69
CA ILE A 138 12.70 0.27 10.40
C ILE A 138 12.13 1.38 9.54
N ALA A 139 10.80 1.51 9.49
CA ALA A 139 10.11 2.53 8.72
C ALA A 139 10.56 3.94 9.13
N GLU A 140 10.57 4.21 10.43
CA GLU A 140 11.00 5.50 10.96
C GLU A 140 12.43 5.85 10.53
N ARG A 141 13.35 4.91 10.72
CA ARG A 141 14.75 5.12 10.33
C ARG A 141 14.92 5.31 8.84
N SER A 142 14.28 4.45 8.04
CA SER A 142 14.44 4.46 6.58
C SER A 142 13.85 5.73 5.95
N PHE A 143 12.72 6.21 6.46
CA PHE A 143 12.14 7.47 6.00
C PHE A 143 13.06 8.65 6.33
N LYS A 144 13.54 8.71 7.57
CA LYS A 144 14.47 9.76 8.02
C LYS A 144 15.80 9.75 7.27
N GLU A 145 16.28 8.58 6.85
CA GLU A 145 17.50 8.47 6.03
C GLU A 145 17.27 8.89 4.58
N ALA A 146 16.04 8.81 4.09
CA ALA A 146 15.65 9.22 2.75
C ALA A 146 15.30 10.71 2.67
N ASP A 147 14.64 11.27 3.69
CA ASP A 147 14.35 12.69 3.88
C ASP A 147 15.61 13.40 4.37
N VAL A 148 16.47 13.78 3.41
CA VAL A 148 17.81 14.33 3.71
C VAL A 148 17.74 15.77 4.18
N ASN A 149 16.76 16.53 3.70
CA ASN A 149 16.57 17.93 4.05
C ASN A 149 15.67 18.12 5.28
N ALA A 150 15.04 17.03 5.77
CA ALA A 150 14.16 16.99 6.93
C ALA A 150 12.90 17.88 6.79
N ASP A 151 12.34 17.97 5.57
CA ASP A 151 11.11 18.72 5.32
C ASP A 151 9.82 17.87 5.47
N GLY A 152 9.98 16.58 5.79
CA GLY A 152 8.87 15.65 6.07
C GLY A 152 8.35 14.92 4.85
N VAL A 153 8.96 15.09 3.71
CA VAL A 153 8.68 14.35 2.47
C VAL A 153 9.99 13.85 1.85
N VAL A 154 9.89 12.89 0.93
CA VAL A 154 11.03 12.46 0.13
C VAL A 154 10.75 12.81 -1.32
N ASP A 155 11.59 13.66 -1.89
CA ASP A 155 11.46 14.11 -3.27
C ASP A 155 12.84 14.28 -3.95
N LYS A 156 12.84 14.89 -5.14
CA LYS A 156 14.07 15.18 -5.89
C LYS A 156 15.08 16.09 -5.18
N ASN A 157 14.67 16.80 -4.12
CA ASN A 157 15.54 17.71 -3.35
C ASN A 157 16.37 16.96 -2.28
N ASP A 158 15.99 15.69 -1.98
CA ASP A 158 16.70 14.84 -1.04
C ASP A 158 17.95 14.21 -1.66
N VAL A 159 18.81 15.04 -2.16
CA VAL A 159 20.08 14.59 -2.77
C VAL A 159 21.17 14.55 -1.71
N LYS A 160 21.73 13.37 -1.45
CA LYS A 160 22.92 13.29 -0.60
C LYS A 160 24.04 14.09 -1.27
N LYS A 161 24.50 15.14 -0.61
CA LYS A 161 25.70 15.85 -1.07
C LYS A 161 26.90 14.91 -1.07
N PRO A 162 27.73 14.96 -2.13
CA PRO A 162 28.92 14.12 -2.24
C PRO A 162 29.92 14.35 -1.09
#